data_55dde7e8a0433a0de84fc875cd97dcf2
#
_entry.id   55dde7e8a0433a0de84fc875cd97dcf2
#
_cell.length_a   1.000
_cell.length_b   1.000
_cell.length_c   1.000
_cell.angle_alpha   90.00
_cell.angle_beta   90.00
_cell.angle_gamma   90.00
#
_symmetry.space_group_name_H-M   'P 1'
#
loop_
_entity.id
_entity.type
_entity.pdbx_description
1 polymer ?
#
loop_
_entity_poly.entity_id
_entity_poly.type
_entity_poly.pdbx_seq_one_letter_code
_entity_poly.pdbx_strand_id
1 'polypeptide(L)'
;MSNETDKKASDLIDPSFTDELNLFFDNFLKEGIIIKEKEISPGFKVKLKVLNTEELLVAESILSSSNPHIPSDVIIKVRAASILSQAILNLNDMAIEREDLTDQENNNRRNGLYKQILKMPALLIKKTYELYVEAVTEQNALYENPSELGKKIENF
;
A
#
# COMPACT_ATOMS: atom_id res chain seq x y z
N MET A 1 -25.83 35.02 -6.57
CA MET A 1 -25.83 34.11 -7.72
C MET A 1 -24.67 33.16 -7.61
N SER A 2 -24.93 31.88 -7.43
CA SER A 2 -23.86 30.89 -7.53
C SER A 2 -23.38 30.86 -8.96
N ASN A 3 -22.15 31.20 -9.18
CA ASN A 3 -21.55 31.10 -10.50
C ASN A 3 -21.38 29.62 -10.85
N GLU A 4 -21.77 29.25 -12.06
CA GLU A 4 -21.54 27.90 -12.58
C GLU A 4 -20.07 27.53 -12.55
N THR A 5 -19.19 28.54 -12.55
CA THR A 5 -17.72 28.36 -12.44
C THR A 5 -17.26 27.86 -11.08
N ASP A 6 -18.10 27.98 -10.04
CA ASP A 6 -17.78 27.51 -8.68
C ASP A 6 -18.20 26.05 -8.43
N LYS A 7 -18.82 25.40 -9.41
CA LYS A 7 -19.12 23.98 -9.34
C LYS A 7 -17.83 23.17 -9.31
N LYS A 8 -17.65 22.38 -8.27
CA LYS A 8 -16.56 21.44 -8.18
C LYS A 8 -16.66 20.43 -9.33
N ALA A 9 -15.52 19.94 -9.81
CA ALA A 9 -15.49 18.91 -10.86
C ALA A 9 -16.38 17.71 -10.53
N SER A 10 -16.53 17.37 -9.22
CA SER A 10 -17.41 16.31 -8.75
C SER A 10 -18.89 16.55 -9.04
N ASP A 11 -19.32 17.82 -9.17
CA ASP A 11 -20.71 18.16 -9.46
C ASP A 11 -21.07 17.97 -10.95
N LEU A 12 -20.06 17.79 -11.80
CA LEU A 12 -20.20 17.53 -13.24
C LEU A 12 -20.23 16.04 -13.56
N ILE A 13 -19.97 15.19 -12.58
CA ILE A 13 -19.90 13.73 -12.76
C ILE A 13 -21.26 13.13 -12.37
N ASP A 14 -21.82 12.33 -13.28
CA ASP A 14 -23.03 11.56 -12.99
C ASP A 14 -22.76 10.58 -11.83
N PRO A 15 -23.51 10.64 -10.73
CA PRO A 15 -23.31 9.74 -9.60
C PRO A 15 -23.39 8.25 -9.96
N SER A 16 -24.27 7.88 -10.91
CA SER A 16 -24.38 6.47 -11.33
C SER A 16 -23.12 6.02 -12.08
N PHE A 17 -22.51 6.91 -12.86
CA PHE A 17 -21.25 6.63 -13.54
C PHE A 17 -20.10 6.46 -12.54
N THR A 18 -20.07 7.29 -11.49
CA THR A 18 -19.07 7.18 -10.42
C THR A 18 -19.20 5.83 -9.69
N ASP A 19 -20.42 5.39 -9.41
CA ASP A 19 -20.68 4.09 -8.78
C ASP A 19 -20.24 2.95 -9.68
N GLU A 20 -20.53 3.03 -10.97
CA GLU A 20 -20.09 2.03 -11.95
C GLU A 20 -18.56 1.95 -12.06
N LEU A 21 -17.88 3.12 -12.07
CA LEU A 21 -16.42 3.18 -12.08
C LEU A 21 -15.82 2.55 -10.83
N ASN A 22 -16.36 2.89 -9.66
CA ASN A 22 -15.89 2.34 -8.40
C ASN A 22 -16.03 0.82 -8.39
N LEU A 23 -17.17 0.29 -8.81
CA LEU A 23 -17.39 -1.15 -8.88
C LEU A 23 -16.43 -1.83 -9.86
N PHE A 24 -16.22 -1.24 -11.03
CA PHE A 24 -15.29 -1.76 -12.02
C PHE A 24 -13.86 -1.82 -11.46
N PHE A 25 -13.39 -0.72 -10.89
CA PHE A 25 -12.02 -0.65 -10.37
C PHE A 25 -11.83 -1.52 -9.14
N ASP A 26 -12.81 -1.60 -8.25
CA ASP A 26 -12.74 -2.49 -7.09
C ASP A 26 -12.58 -3.94 -7.52
N ASN A 27 -13.36 -4.38 -8.51
CA ASN A 27 -13.28 -5.74 -9.04
C ASN A 27 -11.95 -5.99 -9.76
N PHE A 28 -11.54 -5.05 -10.62
CA PHE A 28 -10.30 -5.15 -11.39
C PHE A 28 -9.08 -5.20 -10.47
N LEU A 29 -9.00 -4.27 -9.51
CA LEU A 29 -7.83 -4.16 -8.62
C LEU A 29 -7.76 -5.32 -7.64
N LYS A 30 -8.90 -5.84 -7.20
CA LYS A 30 -8.95 -6.98 -6.28
C LYS A 30 -8.22 -8.20 -6.85
N GLU A 31 -8.38 -8.47 -8.13
CA GLU A 31 -7.73 -9.62 -8.79
C GLU A 31 -6.29 -9.31 -9.21
N GLY A 32 -5.96 -8.04 -9.39
CA GLY A 32 -4.62 -7.59 -9.79
C GLY A 32 -3.66 -7.35 -8.64
N ILE A 33 -4.13 -7.39 -7.38
CA ILE A 33 -3.28 -7.16 -6.21
C ILE A 33 -2.60 -8.47 -5.80
N ILE A 34 -1.28 -8.42 -5.71
CA ILE A 34 -0.49 -9.53 -5.20
C ILE A 34 -0.30 -9.36 -3.68
N ILE A 35 -0.62 -10.42 -2.95
CA ILE A 35 -0.40 -10.51 -1.51
C ILE A 35 0.61 -11.61 -1.26
N LYS A 36 1.63 -11.32 -0.45
CA LYS A 36 2.67 -12.27 -0.07
C LYS A 36 2.73 -12.42 1.44
N GLU A 37 2.96 -13.65 1.88
CA GLU A 37 3.19 -13.96 3.29
C GLU A 37 4.43 -14.82 3.42
N LYS A 38 5.30 -14.47 4.36
CA LYS A 38 6.53 -15.22 4.59
C LYS A 38 7.01 -15.06 6.03
N GLU A 39 7.56 -16.13 6.59
CA GLU A 39 8.31 -16.05 7.83
C GLU A 39 9.70 -15.50 7.52
N ILE A 40 9.94 -14.24 7.88
CA ILE A 40 11.19 -13.52 7.61
C ILE A 40 12.31 -14.01 8.52
N SER A 41 11.96 -14.32 9.76
CA SER A 41 12.82 -14.81 10.81
C SER A 41 11.98 -15.66 11.75
N PRO A 42 12.55 -16.60 12.52
CA PRO A 42 11.77 -17.37 13.48
C PRO A 42 10.93 -16.48 14.40
N GLY A 43 9.62 -16.70 14.39
CA GLY A 43 8.66 -15.89 15.16
C GLY A 43 8.28 -14.55 14.53
N PHE A 44 8.75 -14.24 13.32
CA PHE A 44 8.42 -13.00 12.63
C PHE A 44 7.89 -13.29 11.22
N LYS A 45 6.57 -13.40 11.12
CA LYS A 45 5.86 -13.65 9.87
C LYS A 45 5.20 -12.37 9.38
N VAL A 46 5.36 -12.03 8.11
CA VAL A 46 4.84 -10.81 7.51
C VAL A 46 3.91 -11.17 6.37
N LYS A 47 2.76 -10.55 6.34
CA LYS A 47 1.83 -10.55 5.21
C LYS A 47 1.74 -9.14 4.67
N LEU A 48 2.00 -8.96 3.37
CA LEU A 48 2.01 -7.64 2.74
C LEU A 48 1.38 -7.68 1.36
N LYS A 49 1.03 -6.50 0.87
CA LYS A 49 0.48 -6.27 -0.47
C LYS A 49 1.32 -5.26 -1.22
N VAL A 50 1.19 -5.26 -2.56
CA VAL A 50 1.76 -4.20 -3.39
C VAL A 50 0.92 -2.94 -3.24
N LEU A 51 1.58 -1.81 -3.03
CA LEU A 51 0.92 -0.52 -2.87
C LEU A 51 0.51 0.06 -4.23
N ASN A 52 -0.62 0.74 -4.27
CA ASN A 52 -0.99 1.59 -5.40
C ASN A 52 -0.29 2.95 -5.29
N THR A 53 -0.46 3.79 -6.31
CA THR A 53 0.20 5.10 -6.37
C THR A 53 -0.21 6.01 -5.22
N GLU A 54 -1.49 6.01 -4.85
CA GLU A 54 -2.00 6.81 -3.72
C GLU A 54 -1.33 6.40 -2.40
N GLU A 55 -1.22 5.11 -2.16
CA GLU A 55 -0.56 4.56 -0.97
C GLU A 55 0.94 4.88 -0.96
N LEU A 56 1.59 4.85 -2.13
CA LEU A 56 2.99 5.26 -2.27
C LEU A 56 3.19 6.75 -1.97
N LEU A 57 2.23 7.60 -2.34
CA LEU A 57 2.27 9.02 -2.00
C LEU A 57 2.19 9.23 -0.48
N VAL A 58 1.38 8.43 0.21
CA VAL A 58 1.31 8.47 1.68
C VAL A 58 2.66 8.09 2.28
N ALA A 59 3.29 7.03 1.76
CA ALA A 59 4.62 6.61 2.23
C ALA A 59 5.67 7.71 2.03
N GLU A 60 5.68 8.36 0.87
CA GLU A 60 6.59 9.50 0.60
C GLU A 60 6.31 10.69 1.52
N SER A 61 5.05 10.94 1.85
CA SER A 61 4.67 12.00 2.79
C SER A 61 5.23 11.72 4.19
N ILE A 62 5.18 10.49 4.65
CA ILE A 62 5.77 10.08 5.92
C ILE A 62 7.29 10.32 5.92
N LEU A 63 7.95 9.94 4.83
CA LEU A 63 9.39 10.12 4.66
C LEU A 63 9.77 11.61 4.69
N SER A 64 9.03 12.44 3.97
CA SER A 64 9.31 13.88 3.87
C SER A 64 9.11 14.61 5.20
N SER A 65 8.17 14.18 6.03
CA SER A 65 7.88 14.82 7.32
C SER A 65 8.80 14.37 8.45
N SER A 66 9.53 13.27 8.25
CA SER A 66 10.33 12.65 9.33
C SER A 66 11.60 13.41 9.65
N ASN A 67 12.40 13.75 8.64
CA ASN A 67 13.66 14.46 8.82
C ASN A 67 14.17 14.93 7.45
N PRO A 68 14.30 16.26 7.21
CA PRO A 68 14.78 16.77 5.92
C PRO A 68 16.27 16.49 5.66
N HIS A 69 17.03 16.06 6.67
CA HIS A 69 18.47 15.86 6.57
C HIS A 69 18.89 14.39 6.75
N ILE A 70 18.14 13.46 6.17
CA ILE A 70 18.51 12.04 6.23
C ILE A 70 19.77 11.80 5.38
N PRO A 71 20.84 11.23 5.96
CA PRO A 71 22.04 10.88 5.20
C PRO A 71 21.71 9.92 4.04
N SER A 72 22.42 10.06 2.93
CA SER A 72 22.15 9.29 1.70
C SER A 72 22.32 7.77 1.89
N ASP A 73 23.18 7.33 2.79
CA ASP A 73 23.39 5.91 3.09
C ASP A 73 22.24 5.31 3.93
N VAL A 74 21.48 6.16 4.62
CA VAL A 74 20.34 5.74 5.46
C VAL A 74 19.00 5.88 4.72
N ILE A 75 18.92 6.78 3.73
CA ILE A 75 17.66 7.12 3.05
C ILE A 75 16.97 5.89 2.45
N ILE A 76 17.73 4.93 1.93
CA ILE A 76 17.18 3.71 1.33
C ILE A 76 16.44 2.88 2.37
N LYS A 77 17.02 2.76 3.58
CA LYS A 77 16.41 2.00 4.69
C LYS A 77 15.16 2.70 5.22
N VAL A 78 15.21 4.02 5.33
CA VAL A 78 14.08 4.82 5.81
C VAL A 78 12.93 4.78 4.80
N ARG A 79 13.24 4.85 3.51
CA ARG A 79 12.23 4.70 2.46
C ARG A 79 11.61 3.31 2.47
N ALA A 80 12.42 2.27 2.63
CA ALA A 80 11.90 0.91 2.79
C ALA A 80 10.96 0.81 3.98
N ALA A 81 11.31 1.40 5.11
CA ALA A 81 10.46 1.41 6.30
C ALA A 81 9.13 2.13 6.06
N SER A 82 9.15 3.27 5.36
CA SER A 82 7.92 4.01 5.05
C SER A 82 6.99 3.22 4.13
N ILE A 83 7.54 2.58 3.11
CA ILE A 83 6.76 1.72 2.20
C ILE A 83 6.18 0.53 2.96
N LEU A 84 6.99 -0.17 3.74
CA LEU A 84 6.55 -1.33 4.52
C LEU A 84 5.47 -0.97 5.53
N SER A 85 5.52 0.21 6.13
CA SER A 85 4.49 0.67 7.07
C SER A 85 3.11 0.76 6.43
N GLN A 86 3.04 0.97 5.11
CA GLN A 86 1.80 1.01 4.35
C GLN A 86 1.46 -0.35 3.71
N ALA A 87 2.47 -1.14 3.36
CA ALA A 87 2.29 -2.39 2.64
C ALA A 87 1.92 -3.57 3.56
N ILE A 88 2.42 -3.59 4.78
CA ILE A 88 2.19 -4.70 5.70
C ILE A 88 0.72 -4.76 6.12
N LEU A 89 0.09 -5.90 5.91
CA LEU A 89 -1.28 -6.17 6.31
C LEU A 89 -1.33 -6.81 7.70
N ASN A 90 -0.45 -7.77 7.95
CA ASN A 90 -0.40 -8.51 9.21
C ASN A 90 1.05 -8.73 9.64
N LEU A 91 1.28 -8.66 10.94
CA LEU A 91 2.50 -9.15 11.58
C LEU A 91 2.10 -10.34 12.46
N ASN A 92 2.66 -11.50 12.15
CA ASN A 92 2.13 -12.77 12.65
C ASN A 92 0.63 -12.82 12.34
N ASP A 93 -0.21 -13.04 13.32
CA ASP A 93 -1.67 -13.06 13.10
C ASP A 93 -2.35 -11.72 13.45
N MET A 94 -1.56 -10.68 13.74
CA MET A 94 -2.08 -9.37 14.12
C MET A 94 -2.27 -8.48 12.88
N ALA A 95 -3.51 -8.10 12.61
CA ALA A 95 -3.82 -7.15 11.55
C ALA A 95 -3.39 -5.73 11.93
N ILE A 96 -2.77 -5.02 11.00
CA ILE A 96 -2.37 -3.63 11.22
C ILE A 96 -3.60 -2.72 11.25
N GLU A 97 -4.49 -2.85 10.25
CA GLU A 97 -5.75 -2.11 10.22
C GLU A 97 -6.88 -2.96 10.78
N ARG A 98 -7.82 -2.31 11.46
CA ARG A 98 -8.99 -2.97 12.03
C ARG A 98 -10.25 -2.26 11.55
N GLU A 99 -11.27 -3.04 11.20
CA GLU A 99 -12.55 -2.51 10.71
C GLU A 99 -13.33 -1.73 11.76
N ASP A 100 -13.11 -2.04 13.04
CA ASP A 100 -13.76 -1.37 14.17
C ASP A 100 -13.14 -0.01 14.51
N LEU A 101 -12.07 0.39 13.82
CA LEU A 101 -11.37 1.65 14.03
C LEU A 101 -11.70 2.65 12.92
N THR A 102 -11.57 3.94 13.24
CA THR A 102 -11.70 5.00 12.25
C THR A 102 -10.47 5.02 11.32
N ASP A 103 -10.59 5.70 10.18
CA ASP A 103 -9.46 5.88 9.26
C ASP A 103 -8.29 6.57 9.96
N GLN A 104 -8.57 7.57 10.80
CA GLN A 104 -7.53 8.26 11.56
C GLN A 104 -6.81 7.33 12.54
N GLU A 105 -7.57 6.48 13.23
CA GLU A 105 -7.00 5.50 14.16
C GLU A 105 -6.13 4.47 13.43
N ASN A 106 -6.58 3.99 12.27
CA ASN A 106 -5.80 3.08 11.43
C ASN A 106 -4.53 3.76 10.89
N ASN A 107 -4.61 5.02 10.50
CA ASN A 107 -3.44 5.80 10.09
C ASN A 107 -2.43 5.95 11.24
N ASN A 108 -2.92 6.17 12.46
CA ASN A 108 -2.06 6.24 13.65
C ASN A 108 -1.36 4.90 13.90
N ARG A 109 -2.04 3.79 13.69
CA ARG A 109 -1.44 2.46 13.80
C ARG A 109 -0.32 2.25 12.77
N ARG A 110 -0.51 2.71 11.54
CA ARG A 110 0.52 2.64 10.48
C ARG A 110 1.71 3.54 10.80
N ASN A 111 1.47 4.72 11.34
CA ASN A 111 2.55 5.61 11.81
C ASN A 111 3.35 4.97 12.96
N GLY A 112 2.65 4.30 13.86
CA GLY A 112 3.28 3.52 14.93
C GLY A 112 4.13 2.37 14.39
N LEU A 113 3.62 1.67 13.38
CA LEU A 113 4.35 0.60 12.70
C LEU A 113 5.64 1.13 12.05
N TYR A 114 5.56 2.27 11.36
CA TYR A 114 6.74 2.93 10.79
C TYR A 114 7.83 3.16 11.83
N LYS A 115 7.46 3.72 12.98
CA LYS A 115 8.39 3.97 14.08
C LYS A 115 9.02 2.69 14.62
N GLN A 116 8.25 1.61 14.69
CA GLN A 116 8.76 0.32 15.15
C GLN A 116 9.70 -0.32 14.11
N ILE A 117 9.38 -0.21 12.83
CA ILE A 117 10.24 -0.73 11.75
C ILE A 117 11.61 -0.03 11.78
N LEU A 118 11.63 1.28 12.04
CA LEU A 118 12.89 2.04 12.14
C LEU A 118 13.81 1.51 13.24
N LYS A 119 13.26 0.83 14.25
CA LYS A 119 14.03 0.23 15.35
C LYS A 119 14.52 -1.18 15.05
N MET A 120 14.05 -1.78 13.95
CA MET A 120 14.43 -3.13 13.57
C MET A 120 15.88 -3.19 13.09
N PRO A 121 16.57 -4.33 13.28
CA PRO A 121 17.85 -4.55 12.63
C PRO A 121 17.75 -4.35 11.12
N ALA A 122 18.75 -3.71 10.54
CA ALA A 122 18.78 -3.40 9.10
C ALA A 122 18.57 -4.64 8.22
N LEU A 123 19.08 -5.78 8.65
CA LEU A 123 18.90 -7.04 7.92
C LEU A 123 17.44 -7.47 7.83
N LEU A 124 16.66 -7.28 8.90
CA LEU A 124 15.23 -7.62 8.89
C LEU A 124 14.43 -6.68 8.01
N ILE A 125 14.76 -5.39 8.01
CA ILE A 125 14.15 -4.42 7.09
C ILE A 125 14.46 -4.84 5.65
N LYS A 126 15.69 -5.17 5.35
CA LYS A 126 16.12 -5.60 4.02
C LYS A 126 15.34 -6.85 3.56
N LYS A 127 15.27 -7.88 4.39
CA LYS A 127 14.57 -9.13 4.06
C LYS A 127 13.07 -8.90 3.85
N THR A 128 12.46 -8.08 4.69
CA THR A 128 11.03 -7.75 4.57
C THR A 128 10.77 -6.96 3.28
N TYR A 129 11.65 -6.02 2.96
CA TYR A 129 11.54 -5.24 1.73
C TYR A 129 11.78 -6.09 0.48
N GLU A 130 12.65 -7.08 0.55
CA GLU A 130 12.85 -8.05 -0.55
C GLU A 130 11.55 -8.79 -0.87
N LEU A 131 10.78 -9.15 0.16
CA LEU A 131 9.46 -9.76 -0.03
C LEU A 131 8.50 -8.81 -0.76
N TYR A 132 8.54 -7.53 -0.42
CA TYR A 132 7.76 -6.50 -1.11
C TYR A 132 8.18 -6.39 -2.58
N VAL A 133 9.48 -6.37 -2.86
CA VAL A 133 10.00 -6.30 -4.24
C VAL A 133 9.59 -7.54 -5.04
N GLU A 134 9.60 -8.71 -4.45
CA GLU A 134 9.08 -9.93 -5.09
C GLU A 134 7.61 -9.78 -5.48
N ALA A 135 6.79 -9.24 -4.58
CA ALA A 135 5.38 -9.00 -4.84
C ALA A 135 5.18 -8.00 -5.98
N VAL A 136 5.95 -6.91 -6.00
CA VAL A 136 5.93 -5.91 -7.09
C VAL A 136 6.30 -6.56 -8.43
N THR A 137 7.35 -7.37 -8.44
CA THR A 137 7.80 -8.07 -9.64
C THR A 137 6.72 -9.00 -10.19
N GLU A 138 6.06 -9.75 -9.32
CA GLU A 138 4.97 -10.64 -9.72
C GLU A 138 3.77 -9.85 -10.26
N GLN A 139 3.42 -8.74 -9.62
CA GLN A 139 2.31 -7.90 -10.07
C GLN A 139 2.61 -7.28 -11.43
N ASN A 140 3.81 -6.78 -11.63
CA ASN A 140 4.22 -6.22 -12.91
C ASN A 140 4.18 -7.28 -14.01
N ALA A 141 4.67 -8.49 -13.74
CA ALA A 141 4.61 -9.60 -14.69
C ALA A 141 3.18 -9.95 -15.07
N LEU A 142 2.24 -9.86 -14.12
CA LEU A 142 0.82 -10.10 -14.35
C LEU A 142 0.24 -9.09 -15.35
N TYR A 143 0.55 -7.82 -15.17
CA TYR A 143 0.06 -6.74 -16.06
C TYR A 143 0.80 -6.72 -17.40
N GLU A 144 2.04 -7.18 -17.46
CA GLU A 144 2.80 -7.33 -18.71
C GLU A 144 2.35 -8.54 -19.52
N ASN A 145 1.61 -9.48 -18.90
CA ASN A 145 1.06 -10.66 -19.56
C ASN A 145 -0.48 -10.59 -19.53
N PRO A 146 -1.12 -9.93 -20.52
CA PRO A 146 -2.57 -9.72 -20.53
C PRO A 146 -3.39 -11.02 -20.46
N SER A 147 -2.87 -12.13 -21.00
CA SER A 147 -3.60 -13.40 -20.98
C SER A 147 -3.72 -13.97 -19.55
N GLU A 148 -2.70 -13.83 -18.73
CA GLU A 148 -2.74 -14.25 -17.33
C GLU A 148 -3.70 -13.39 -16.49
N LEU A 149 -3.64 -12.07 -16.68
CA LEU A 149 -4.55 -11.15 -16.01
C LEU A 149 -5.99 -11.40 -16.43
N GLY A 150 -6.24 -11.60 -17.73
CA GLY A 150 -7.56 -11.91 -18.27
C GLY A 150 -8.17 -13.18 -17.66
N LYS A 151 -7.38 -14.24 -17.49
CA LYS A 151 -7.82 -15.47 -16.85
C LYS A 151 -8.26 -15.23 -15.39
N LYS A 152 -7.53 -14.40 -14.65
CA LYS A 152 -7.87 -14.07 -13.27
C LYS A 152 -9.17 -13.26 -13.18
N ILE A 153 -9.38 -12.34 -14.10
CA ILE A 153 -10.58 -11.49 -14.13
C ILE A 153 -11.80 -12.31 -14.57
N GLU A 154 -11.64 -13.21 -15.55
CA GLU A 154 -12.72 -14.06 -16.04
C GLU A 154 -13.25 -15.06 -15.02
N ASN A 155 -12.46 -15.40 -14.02
CA ASN A 155 -12.82 -16.32 -12.95
C ASN A 155 -13.61 -15.65 -11.81
N PHE A 156 -14.10 -14.47 -12.03
CA PHE A 156 -15.00 -13.79 -11.08
C PHE A 156 -16.35 -14.44 -10.98
#